data_df4aa83e9b95d7e32fffc4eb02656af5
#
_entry.id   df4aa83e9b95d7e32fffc4eb02656af5
#
_cell.length_a   1.000
_cell.length_b   1.000
_cell.length_c   1.000
_cell.angle_alpha   90.00
_cell.angle_beta   90.00
_cell.angle_gamma   90.00
#
_symmetry.space_group_name_H-M   'P 1'
#
loop_
_entity.id
_entity.type
_entity.pdbx_description
1 polymer ?
#
loop_
_entity_poly.entity_id
_entity_poly.type
_entity_poly.pdbx_seq_one_letter_code
_entity_poly.pdbx_strand_id
1 'polypeptide(L)'
;MKYTQTTLDKLEAVVEEAGYVLRYERGSFQSGYCILEERKVVVLNKFLQTEGRINTMLDLIPQLEINTDLLSDESKRKYKEVLLKFETEEK
;
A
#
# COMPACT_ATOMS: atom_id res chain seq x y z
N MET A 1 -8.12 7.78 -9.09
CA MET A 1 -8.19 6.38 -8.62
C MET A 1 -9.50 6.16 -7.89
N LYS A 2 -10.20 5.10 -8.21
CA LYS A 2 -11.49 4.81 -7.56
C LYS A 2 -11.27 4.05 -6.26
N TYR A 3 -12.09 4.34 -5.26
CA TYR A 3 -12.01 3.68 -3.96
C TYR A 3 -12.89 2.43 -3.95
N THR A 4 -12.48 1.41 -4.69
CA THR A 4 -13.20 0.15 -4.81
C THR A 4 -12.35 -1.01 -4.31
N GLN A 5 -12.99 -2.16 -4.05
CA GLN A 5 -12.27 -3.36 -3.65
C GLN A 5 -11.24 -3.77 -4.71
N THR A 6 -11.58 -3.61 -5.99
CA THR A 6 -10.65 -3.91 -7.08
C THR A 6 -9.38 -3.08 -6.98
N THR A 7 -9.53 -1.78 -6.69
CA THR A 7 -8.37 -0.91 -6.52
C THR A 7 -7.54 -1.35 -5.32
N LEU A 8 -8.19 -1.69 -4.20
CA LEU A 8 -7.49 -2.17 -3.02
C LEU A 8 -6.71 -3.45 -3.32
N ASP A 9 -7.33 -4.39 -4.04
CA ASP A 9 -6.67 -5.64 -4.42
C ASP A 9 -5.41 -5.38 -5.22
N LYS A 10 -5.44 -4.41 -6.12
CA LYS A 10 -4.28 -4.05 -6.94
C LYS A 10 -3.18 -3.42 -6.11
N LEU A 11 -3.54 -2.58 -5.13
CA LEU A 11 -2.56 -1.98 -4.24
C LEU A 11 -1.93 -3.03 -3.33
N GLU A 12 -2.73 -3.97 -2.83
CA GLU A 12 -2.21 -5.08 -2.03
C GLU A 12 -1.25 -5.94 -2.85
N ALA A 13 -1.56 -6.16 -4.12
CA ALA A 13 -0.69 -6.92 -5.01
C ALA A 13 0.68 -6.26 -5.16
N VAL A 14 0.73 -4.93 -5.27
CA VAL A 14 2.00 -4.20 -5.34
C VAL A 14 2.86 -4.51 -4.12
N VAL A 15 2.29 -4.43 -2.94
CA VAL A 15 3.00 -4.66 -1.68
C VAL A 15 3.50 -6.10 -1.61
N GLU A 16 2.62 -7.07 -1.91
CA GLU A 16 2.97 -8.48 -1.82
C GLU A 16 3.99 -8.90 -2.88
N GLU A 17 3.84 -8.42 -4.10
CA GLU A 17 4.81 -8.75 -5.17
C GLU A 17 6.19 -8.15 -4.89
N ALA A 18 6.23 -7.05 -4.15
CA ALA A 18 7.49 -6.45 -3.74
C ALA A 18 8.20 -7.23 -2.62
N GLY A 19 7.57 -8.30 -2.13
CA GLY A 19 8.17 -9.16 -1.13
C GLY A 19 7.76 -8.86 0.30
N TYR A 20 6.81 -7.96 0.50
CA TYR A 20 6.30 -7.65 1.84
C TYR A 20 5.15 -8.58 2.20
N VAL A 21 5.06 -8.91 3.49
CA VAL A 21 3.91 -9.62 4.04
C VAL A 21 2.92 -8.56 4.50
N LEU A 22 1.69 -8.66 4.02
CA LEU A 22 0.62 -7.73 4.38
C LEU A 22 -0.28 -8.38 5.41
N ARG A 23 -0.49 -7.70 6.54
CA ARG A 23 -1.32 -8.23 7.63
C ARG A 23 -2.34 -7.17 8.05
N TYR A 24 -3.52 -7.63 8.41
CA TYR A 24 -4.56 -6.80 9.00
C TYR A 24 -4.75 -7.24 10.45
N GLU A 25 -4.46 -6.35 11.39
CA GLU A 25 -4.51 -6.68 12.81
C GLU A 25 -5.16 -5.56 13.61
N ARG A 26 -5.58 -5.91 14.82
CA ARG A 26 -6.01 -4.92 15.78
C ARG A 26 -4.82 -4.11 16.23
N GLY A 27 -5.01 -2.81 16.45
CA GLY A 27 -3.94 -2.00 16.98
C GLY A 27 -4.32 -0.54 17.08
N SER A 28 -3.62 0.16 17.95
CA SER A 28 -3.78 1.61 18.12
C SER A 28 -2.70 2.30 17.28
N PHE A 29 -2.72 2.09 15.97
CA PHE A 29 -1.78 2.75 15.06
C PHE A 29 -2.29 4.15 14.76
N GLN A 30 -1.51 5.18 15.11
CA GLN A 30 -1.92 6.57 14.86
C GLN A 30 -2.25 6.84 13.40
N SER A 31 -1.47 6.27 12.50
CA SER A 31 -1.67 6.45 11.07
C SER A 31 -2.46 5.33 10.41
N GLY A 32 -2.93 4.36 11.19
CA GLY A 32 -3.67 3.22 10.68
C GLY A 32 -2.80 2.09 10.16
N TYR A 33 -1.47 2.23 10.22
CA TYR A 33 -0.55 1.22 9.73
C TYR A 33 0.78 1.26 10.47
N CYS A 34 1.55 0.18 10.30
CA CYS A 34 2.92 0.08 10.81
C CYS A 34 3.76 -0.68 9.78
N ILE A 35 4.98 -0.20 9.54
CA ILE A 35 5.91 -0.84 8.62
C ILE A 35 7.08 -1.38 9.42
N LEU A 36 7.32 -2.70 9.33
CA LEU A 36 8.45 -3.36 9.96
C LEU A 36 9.44 -3.72 8.85
N GLU A 37 10.31 -2.78 8.49
CA GLU A 37 11.22 -2.90 7.35
C GLU A 37 12.13 -4.11 7.42
N GLU A 38 12.70 -4.40 8.59
CA GLU A 38 13.64 -5.52 8.75
C GLU A 38 13.01 -6.87 8.42
N ARG A 39 11.70 -6.99 8.64
CA ARG A 39 10.97 -8.23 8.40
C ARG A 39 10.15 -8.18 7.12
N LYS A 40 10.15 -7.05 6.44
CA LYS A 40 9.32 -6.83 5.26
C LYS A 40 7.85 -7.10 5.57
N VAL A 41 7.35 -6.54 6.67
CA VAL A 41 5.95 -6.71 7.09
C VAL A 41 5.27 -5.34 7.13
N VAL A 42 4.08 -5.29 6.54
CA VAL A 42 3.21 -4.13 6.61
C VAL A 42 1.95 -4.53 7.36
N VAL A 43 1.63 -3.81 8.43
CA VAL A 43 0.45 -4.10 9.24
C VAL A 43 -0.52 -2.94 9.12
N LEU A 44 -1.76 -3.23 8.76
CA LEU A 44 -2.83 -2.24 8.72
C LEU A 44 -3.86 -2.54 9.81
N ASN A 45 -4.52 -1.48 10.27
CA ASN A 45 -5.62 -1.63 11.23
C ASN A 45 -6.78 -2.35 10.53
N LYS A 46 -7.16 -3.50 11.05
CA LYS A 46 -8.21 -4.33 10.42
C LYS A 46 -9.59 -3.68 10.45
N PHE A 47 -9.78 -2.67 11.28
CA PHE A 47 -11.06 -1.98 11.36
C PHE A 47 -11.25 -0.90 10.29
N LEU A 48 -10.23 -0.64 9.49
CA LEU A 48 -10.37 0.28 8.37
C LEU A 48 -11.32 -0.31 7.31
N GLN A 49 -12.16 0.56 6.76
CA GLN A 49 -13.01 0.17 5.64
C GLN A 49 -12.24 0.33 4.33
N THR A 50 -12.83 -0.11 3.21
CA THR A 50 -12.15 -0.11 1.92
C THR A 50 -11.50 1.25 1.59
N GLU A 51 -12.24 2.34 1.73
CA GLU A 51 -11.70 3.67 1.44
C GLU A 51 -10.53 4.01 2.35
N GLY A 52 -10.66 3.72 3.64
CA GLY A 52 -9.58 3.96 4.60
C GLY A 52 -8.35 3.11 4.30
N ARG A 53 -8.56 1.86 3.88
CA ARG A 53 -7.45 0.98 3.51
C ARG A 53 -6.73 1.51 2.28
N ILE A 54 -7.47 1.98 1.29
CA ILE A 54 -6.86 2.55 0.08
C ILE A 54 -6.06 3.81 0.42
N ASN A 55 -6.64 4.72 1.20
CA ASN A 55 -5.93 5.93 1.61
C ASN A 55 -4.66 5.60 2.37
N THR A 56 -4.72 4.60 3.25
CA THR A 56 -3.55 4.14 4.00
C THR A 56 -2.49 3.56 3.06
N MET A 57 -2.90 2.75 2.08
CA MET A 57 -1.98 2.21 1.09
C MET A 57 -1.32 3.31 0.27
N LEU A 58 -2.06 4.34 -0.12
CA LEU A 58 -1.51 5.45 -0.88
C LEU A 58 -0.46 6.23 -0.07
N ASP A 59 -0.60 6.23 1.25
CA ASP A 59 0.35 6.88 2.14
C ASP A 59 1.59 6.02 2.39
N LEU A 60 1.40 4.71 2.56
CA LEU A 60 2.51 3.83 2.95
C LEU A 60 3.35 3.32 1.78
N ILE A 61 2.75 3.07 0.62
CA ILE A 61 3.47 2.49 -0.52
C ILE A 61 4.69 3.33 -0.94
N PRO A 62 4.61 4.68 -1.03
CA PRO A 62 5.79 5.47 -1.38
C PRO A 62 6.94 5.38 -0.38
N GLN A 63 6.67 4.89 0.84
CA GLN A 63 7.69 4.75 1.88
C GLN A 63 8.40 3.39 1.83
N LEU A 64 7.88 2.45 1.05
CA LEU A 64 8.45 1.10 0.97
C LEU A 64 9.60 1.07 -0.04
N GLU A 65 10.54 0.15 0.20
CA GLU A 65 11.61 -0.13 -0.76
C GLU A 65 11.09 -1.15 -1.75
N ILE A 66 10.67 -0.69 -2.92
CA ILE A 66 10.06 -1.55 -3.93
C ILE A 66 10.97 -1.70 -5.13
N ASN A 67 11.41 -2.93 -5.37
CA ASN A 67 12.13 -3.27 -6.60
C ASN A 67 11.10 -3.57 -7.68
N THR A 68 10.96 -2.66 -8.64
CA THR A 68 9.93 -2.78 -9.68
C THR A 68 10.12 -4.00 -10.56
N ASP A 69 11.31 -4.57 -10.61
CA ASP A 69 11.55 -5.79 -11.39
C ASP A 69 10.75 -6.98 -10.84
N LEU A 70 10.35 -6.93 -9.59
CA LEU A 70 9.55 -7.97 -8.96
C LEU A 70 8.06 -7.84 -9.26
N LEU A 71 7.64 -6.71 -9.81
CA LEU A 71 6.23 -6.43 -10.02
C LEU A 71 5.76 -6.92 -11.40
N SER A 72 4.51 -7.40 -11.47
CA SER A 72 3.87 -7.68 -12.75
C SER A 72 3.65 -6.36 -13.48
N ASP A 73 3.35 -6.44 -14.79
CA ASP A 73 3.10 -5.22 -15.56
C ASP A 73 1.94 -4.42 -15.00
N GLU A 74 0.89 -5.09 -14.54
CA GLU A 74 -0.25 -4.42 -13.93
C GLU A 74 0.15 -3.71 -12.64
N SER A 75 0.94 -4.38 -11.79
CA SER A 75 1.40 -3.79 -10.54
C SER A 75 2.37 -2.63 -10.78
N LYS A 76 3.22 -2.72 -11.81
CA LYS A 76 4.10 -1.61 -12.17
C LYS A 76 3.28 -0.36 -12.51
N ARG A 77 2.22 -0.53 -13.30
CA ARG A 77 1.35 0.59 -13.65
C ARG A 77 0.67 1.18 -12.43
N LYS A 78 0.18 0.32 -11.54
CA LYS A 78 -0.47 0.78 -10.32
C LYS A 78 0.51 1.51 -9.40
N TYR A 79 1.71 0.98 -9.25
CA TYR A 79 2.74 1.62 -8.44
C TYR A 79 3.09 3.00 -8.98
N LYS A 80 3.26 3.11 -10.29
CA LYS A 80 3.54 4.40 -10.92
C LYS A 80 2.40 5.38 -10.68
N GLU A 81 1.16 4.93 -10.76
CA GLU A 81 -0.02 5.75 -10.48
C GLU A 81 -0.01 6.27 -9.05
N VAL A 82 0.36 5.42 -8.09
CA VAL A 82 0.48 5.81 -6.68
C VAL A 82 1.52 6.91 -6.51
N LEU A 83 2.70 6.74 -7.11
CA LEU A 83 3.77 7.72 -7.01
C LEU A 83 3.37 9.06 -7.60
N LEU A 84 2.68 9.04 -8.74
CA LEU A 84 2.21 10.27 -9.37
C LEU A 84 1.18 10.99 -8.49
N LYS A 85 0.28 10.25 -7.89
CA LYS A 85 -0.71 10.82 -6.99
C LYS A 85 -0.06 11.43 -5.75
N PHE A 86 0.92 10.74 -5.19
CA PHE A 86 1.68 11.24 -4.03
C PHE A 86 2.38 12.56 -4.36
N GLU A 87 3.07 12.62 -5.50
CA GLU A 87 3.76 13.84 -5.93
C GLU A 87 2.78 15.00 -6.14
N THR A 88 1.62 14.71 -6.72
CA THR A 88 0.61 15.73 -6.98
C THR A 88 0.06 16.30 -5.67
N GLU A 89 -0.16 15.45 -4.68
CA GLU A 89 -0.72 15.88 -3.41
C GLU A 89 0.26 16.65 -2.54
N GLU A 90 1.55 16.49 -2.75
CA GLU A 90 2.56 17.23 -2.00
C GLU A 90 2.68 18.68 -2.43
N LYS A 91 2.08 19.04 -3.52
CA LYS A 91 2.03 20.41 -3.97
C LYS A 91 0.85 21.13 -3.33
#